data_5cb6611e94b98bd3235f8ecbcfcf7458
#
_entry.id   5cb6611e94b98bd3235f8ecbcfcf7458
#
_cell.length_a   1.000
_cell.length_b   1.000
_cell.length_c   1.000
_cell.angle_alpha   90.00
_cell.angle_beta   90.00
_cell.angle_gamma   90.00
#
_symmetry.space_group_name_H-M   'P 1'
#
loop_
_entity.id
_entity.type
_entity.pdbx_description
1 polymer ?
#
loop_
_entity_poly.entity_id
_entity_poly.type
_entity_poly.pdbx_seq_one_letter_code
_entity_poly.pdbx_strand_id
1 'polypeptide(L)'
;MASGTNPSSASSGQVAIDRFAEMMIGRMEQMKASDWKKGWIGGASGYAGLPQNVGGRNYSGSNSLFLQLHTAEKGYQLPVYLTFKQAHNLKAHILKGEKAFPVVYWDMMVKDKDGKRISSDEYRAMTKEERKDMEVIPFVKAFPVYNVAQTNLAEVQPERMQKLMDRFRLPELCDTEGMYAHAALDRMVETQGWVCPIRADKRVDGAYYSPSHDIVVVPMKAQFNTGSTPEETYRGGMEYYSTMLHEMAHSTMTPERLNRDGVGRFGDPKYAKEELVAELTAAMISHSMGFDSKVTDNSAAYLDSWIGVLKQEPKFIVSVMADVNKASDMILDRVDRQRLALNEQPYLAKNDPFAPLAPSEEVPFRNAAIVKTRGGDYAIRASYDGVELGLKKVSKGTAKTYFQLTDYKDKAAFLNMTARKTFGPEIAMMGRTQAVSAKMGI
;
A
#
# COMPACT_ATOMS: atom_id res chain seq x y z
N MET A 1 -8.13 -51.14 -14.46
CA MET A 1 -7.01 -50.22 -14.51
C MET A 1 -7.54 -48.86 -14.00
N ALA A 2 -7.24 -48.52 -12.76
CA ALA A 2 -7.67 -47.26 -12.18
C ALA A 2 -6.64 -46.19 -12.57
N SER A 3 -7.07 -45.19 -13.31
CA SER A 3 -6.27 -44.03 -13.64
C SER A 3 -6.09 -43.16 -12.38
N GLY A 4 -4.93 -43.23 -11.79
CA GLY A 4 -4.52 -42.35 -10.69
C GLY A 4 -4.40 -40.92 -11.23
N THR A 5 -5.34 -40.05 -10.85
CA THR A 5 -5.19 -38.61 -10.99
C THR A 5 -4.16 -38.13 -9.99
N ASN A 6 -2.96 -37.76 -10.47
CA ASN A 6 -1.99 -37.04 -9.67
C ASN A 6 -2.67 -35.76 -9.11
N PRO A 7 -2.56 -35.47 -7.82
CA PRO A 7 -3.02 -34.20 -7.28
C PRO A 7 -2.14 -33.11 -7.92
N SER A 8 -2.77 -32.22 -8.69
CA SER A 8 -2.12 -31.05 -9.28
C SER A 8 -1.48 -30.24 -8.15
N SER A 9 -0.15 -30.07 -8.17
CA SER A 9 0.55 -29.21 -7.22
C SER A 9 -0.07 -27.81 -7.27
N ALA A 10 -0.54 -27.32 -6.12
CA ALA A 10 -1.12 -25.98 -6.01
C ALA A 10 -0.15 -24.93 -6.57
N SER A 11 -0.65 -23.94 -7.29
CA SER A 11 0.19 -22.86 -7.81
C SER A 11 0.84 -22.09 -6.64
N SER A 12 2.03 -21.52 -6.87
CA SER A 12 2.71 -20.70 -5.83
C SER A 12 1.84 -19.58 -5.29
N GLY A 13 0.95 -19.05 -6.11
CA GLY A 13 -0.03 -18.04 -5.70
C GLY A 13 -1.09 -18.61 -4.77
N GLN A 14 -1.61 -19.81 -5.02
CA GLN A 14 -2.59 -20.44 -4.13
C GLN A 14 -1.96 -20.74 -2.76
N VAL A 15 -0.75 -21.26 -2.73
CA VAL A 15 0.00 -21.50 -1.48
C VAL A 15 0.16 -20.21 -0.67
N ALA A 16 0.41 -19.07 -1.33
CA ALA A 16 0.52 -17.78 -0.64
C ALA A 16 -0.83 -17.31 -0.08
N ILE A 17 -1.93 -17.51 -0.81
CA ILE A 17 -3.28 -17.16 -0.34
C ILE A 17 -3.67 -18.00 0.87
N ASP A 18 -3.43 -19.31 0.81
CA ASP A 18 -3.71 -20.23 1.92
C ASP A 18 -2.93 -19.82 3.18
N ARG A 19 -1.65 -19.50 3.02
CA ARG A 19 -0.82 -18.98 4.12
C ARG A 19 -1.36 -17.67 4.70
N PHE A 20 -1.86 -16.75 3.88
CA PHE A 20 -2.45 -15.51 4.34
C PHE A 20 -3.75 -15.77 5.14
N ALA A 21 -4.60 -16.67 4.67
CA ALA A 21 -5.79 -17.09 5.39
C ALA A 21 -5.43 -17.73 6.74
N GLU A 22 -4.44 -18.62 6.78
CA GLU A 22 -3.94 -19.25 8.01
C GLU A 22 -3.42 -18.22 9.02
N MET A 23 -2.64 -17.22 8.55
CA MET A 23 -2.14 -16.14 9.42
C MET A 23 -3.29 -15.33 10.02
N MET A 24 -4.32 -15.00 9.22
CA MET A 24 -5.49 -14.26 9.70
C MET A 24 -6.30 -15.09 10.70
N ILE A 25 -6.56 -16.37 10.42
CA ILE A 25 -7.24 -17.29 11.33
C ILE A 25 -6.48 -17.37 12.65
N GLY A 26 -5.16 -17.63 12.59
CA GLY A 26 -4.31 -17.72 13.79
C GLY A 26 -4.32 -16.42 14.59
N ARG A 27 -4.35 -15.26 13.94
CA ARG A 27 -4.46 -13.96 14.63
C ARG A 27 -5.81 -13.78 15.31
N MET A 28 -6.91 -14.09 14.63
CA MET A 28 -8.27 -14.03 15.20
C MET A 28 -8.42 -14.98 16.40
N GLU A 29 -7.86 -16.18 16.32
CA GLU A 29 -7.88 -17.15 17.44
C GLU A 29 -7.06 -16.64 18.65
N GLN A 30 -5.91 -15.99 18.42
CA GLN A 30 -5.13 -15.34 19.48
C GLN A 30 -5.87 -14.16 20.14
N MET A 31 -6.60 -13.38 19.35
CA MET A 31 -7.42 -12.28 19.85
C MET A 31 -8.52 -12.81 20.77
N LYS A 32 -9.24 -13.87 20.37
CA LYS A 32 -10.23 -14.55 21.21
C LYS A 32 -9.62 -15.07 22.52
N ALA A 33 -8.48 -15.76 22.44
CA ALA A 33 -7.81 -16.31 23.60
C ALA A 33 -7.29 -15.26 24.59
N SER A 34 -7.09 -14.01 24.15
CA SER A 34 -6.61 -12.89 24.97
C SER A 34 -7.73 -11.98 25.50
N ASP A 35 -8.99 -12.38 25.33
CA ASP A 35 -10.15 -11.54 25.65
C ASP A 35 -10.04 -10.13 25.04
N TRP A 36 -9.70 -10.10 23.73
CA TRP A 36 -9.58 -8.89 22.89
C TRP A 36 -8.51 -7.88 23.29
N LYS A 37 -7.66 -8.22 24.25
CA LYS A 37 -6.56 -7.35 24.70
C LYS A 37 -5.45 -7.17 23.67
N LYS A 38 -5.37 -8.09 22.68
CA LYS A 38 -4.40 -8.02 21.58
C LYS A 38 -5.07 -7.45 20.32
N GLY A 39 -4.56 -6.35 19.79
CA GLY A 39 -5.01 -5.78 18.53
C GLY A 39 -4.65 -6.64 17.31
N TRP A 40 -5.09 -6.23 16.13
CA TRP A 40 -4.89 -6.99 14.86
C TRP A 40 -3.43 -7.26 14.53
N ILE A 41 -2.53 -6.29 14.69
CA ILE A 41 -1.12 -6.42 14.31
C ILE A 41 -0.23 -6.69 15.53
N GLY A 42 -0.70 -6.45 16.75
CA GLY A 42 -0.13 -6.87 18.02
C GLY A 42 1.24 -6.32 18.40
N GLY A 43 1.29 -5.75 19.60
CA GLY A 43 2.48 -5.15 20.19
C GLY A 43 2.74 -3.74 19.66
N ALA A 44 3.20 -2.85 20.53
CA ALA A 44 3.68 -1.55 20.07
C ALA A 44 4.70 -1.78 18.97
N SER A 45 4.44 -1.26 17.77
CA SER A 45 5.41 -1.34 16.71
C SER A 45 6.65 -0.58 17.13
N GLY A 46 7.81 -1.19 17.03
CA GLY A 46 9.07 -0.48 17.24
C GLY A 46 9.39 0.52 16.13
N TYR A 47 8.44 0.77 15.21
CA TYR A 47 8.60 1.60 14.02
C TYR A 47 7.28 2.25 13.61
N ALA A 48 7.35 3.32 12.82
CA ALA A 48 6.22 3.90 12.10
C ALA A 48 6.50 3.86 10.59
N GLY A 49 5.45 3.61 9.78
CA GLY A 49 5.54 3.58 8.33
C GLY A 49 5.00 2.29 7.70
N LEU A 50 4.64 2.40 6.42
CA LEU A 50 4.18 1.27 5.61
C LEU A 50 5.33 0.36 5.22
N PRO A 51 5.11 -0.97 5.12
CA PRO A 51 6.11 -1.88 4.59
C PRO A 51 6.61 -1.44 3.21
N GLN A 52 7.91 -1.50 3.02
CA GLN A 52 8.58 -1.07 1.79
C GLN A 52 9.53 -2.14 1.28
N ASN A 53 9.79 -2.10 -0.03
CA ASN A 53 10.96 -2.76 -0.54
C ASN A 53 12.22 -1.91 -0.24
N VAL A 54 13.39 -2.52 -0.32
CA VAL A 54 14.66 -1.83 -0.06
C VAL A 54 14.95 -0.66 -1.01
N GLY A 55 14.21 -0.53 -2.11
CA GLY A 55 14.24 0.60 -3.04
C GLY A 55 13.31 1.76 -2.66
N GLY A 56 12.56 1.65 -1.55
CA GLY A 56 11.66 2.71 -1.05
C GLY A 56 10.22 2.65 -1.58
N ARG A 57 9.87 1.66 -2.41
CA ARG A 57 8.49 1.48 -2.88
C ARG A 57 7.67 0.79 -1.80
N ASN A 58 6.54 1.37 -1.43
CA ASN A 58 5.60 0.78 -0.48
C ASN A 58 4.94 -0.46 -1.08
N TYR A 59 4.75 -1.47 -0.23
CA TYR A 59 3.83 -2.55 -0.53
C TYR A 59 2.39 -2.06 -0.29
N SER A 60 1.44 -2.61 -1.03
CA SER A 60 0.04 -2.26 -0.95
C SER A 60 -0.84 -3.50 -0.76
N GLY A 61 -2.10 -3.29 -0.37
CA GLY A 61 -3.09 -4.34 -0.22
C GLY A 61 -2.70 -5.42 0.78
N SER A 62 -3.02 -6.66 0.44
CA SER A 62 -2.69 -7.84 1.23
C SER A 62 -1.20 -7.90 1.58
N ASN A 63 -0.31 -7.52 0.66
CA ASN A 63 1.11 -7.51 0.94
C ASN A 63 1.48 -6.56 2.09
N SER A 64 0.87 -5.36 2.16
CA SER A 64 1.14 -4.42 3.24
C SER A 64 0.75 -5.00 4.60
N LEU A 65 -0.49 -5.49 4.74
CA LEU A 65 -0.96 -6.06 6.01
C LEU A 65 -0.13 -7.28 6.43
N PHE A 66 0.08 -8.24 5.51
CA PHE A 66 0.78 -9.48 5.87
C PHE A 66 2.27 -9.28 6.14
N LEU A 67 2.89 -8.28 5.53
CA LEU A 67 4.26 -7.90 5.89
C LEU A 67 4.32 -7.18 7.24
N GLN A 68 3.32 -6.37 7.62
CA GLN A 68 3.21 -5.82 8.97
C GLN A 68 3.06 -6.94 10.01
N LEU A 69 2.11 -7.87 9.79
CA LEU A 69 1.92 -9.04 10.66
C LEU A 69 3.19 -9.87 10.78
N HIS A 70 3.87 -10.15 9.66
CA HIS A 70 5.11 -10.92 9.65
C HIS A 70 6.24 -10.18 10.38
N THR A 71 6.36 -8.87 10.20
CA THR A 71 7.34 -8.04 10.91
C THR A 71 7.12 -8.11 12.41
N ALA A 72 5.87 -7.95 12.86
CA ALA A 72 5.49 -8.00 14.27
C ALA A 72 5.68 -9.40 14.87
N GLU A 73 5.24 -10.47 14.17
CA GLU A 73 5.40 -11.87 14.60
C GLU A 73 6.88 -12.25 14.80
N LYS A 74 7.76 -11.78 13.92
CA LYS A 74 9.20 -12.07 13.96
C LYS A 74 9.98 -11.09 14.85
N GLY A 75 9.36 -10.03 15.36
CA GLY A 75 10.05 -9.00 16.14
C GLY A 75 11.07 -8.21 15.34
N TYR A 76 10.90 -8.08 14.01
CA TYR A 76 11.81 -7.30 13.18
C TYR A 76 11.66 -5.81 13.48
N GLN A 77 12.77 -5.10 13.55
CA GLN A 77 12.80 -3.67 13.85
C GLN A 77 12.31 -2.78 12.71
N LEU A 78 12.37 -3.27 11.47
CA LEU A 78 12.03 -2.50 10.28
C LEU A 78 11.11 -3.31 9.35
N PRO A 79 10.04 -2.69 8.79
CA PRO A 79 9.18 -3.32 7.82
C PRO A 79 9.76 -3.19 6.39
N VAL A 80 11.04 -3.46 6.23
CA VAL A 80 11.74 -3.32 4.95
C VAL A 80 12.13 -4.68 4.41
N TYR A 81 11.74 -4.93 3.18
CA TYR A 81 11.89 -6.23 2.53
C TYR A 81 12.65 -6.13 1.21
N LEU A 82 13.29 -7.23 0.83
CA LEU A 82 14.06 -7.31 -0.40
C LEU A 82 14.00 -8.73 -1.00
N THR A 83 14.14 -8.82 -2.30
CA THR A 83 14.32 -10.10 -3.00
C THR A 83 15.79 -10.54 -2.92
N PHE A 84 16.04 -11.82 -3.18
CA PHE A 84 17.42 -12.34 -3.28
C PHE A 84 18.27 -11.51 -4.26
N LYS A 85 17.71 -11.16 -5.43
CA LYS A 85 18.40 -10.32 -6.43
C LYS A 85 18.73 -8.93 -5.89
N GLN A 86 17.83 -8.31 -5.12
CA GLN A 86 18.08 -7.01 -4.49
C GLN A 86 19.17 -7.09 -3.42
N ALA A 87 19.19 -8.16 -2.60
CA ALA A 87 20.27 -8.41 -1.65
C ALA A 87 21.62 -8.48 -2.38
N HIS A 88 21.72 -9.33 -3.39
CA HIS A 88 22.93 -9.48 -4.19
C HIS A 88 23.41 -8.16 -4.81
N ASN A 89 22.50 -7.36 -5.38
CA ASN A 89 22.85 -6.05 -5.95
C ASN A 89 23.40 -5.08 -4.91
N LEU A 90 23.00 -5.21 -3.66
CA LEU A 90 23.50 -4.43 -2.51
C LEU A 90 24.77 -5.03 -1.91
N LYS A 91 25.33 -6.10 -2.50
CA LYS A 91 26.47 -6.86 -1.98
C LYS A 91 26.19 -7.51 -0.61
N ALA A 92 24.90 -7.67 -0.29
CA ALA A 92 24.44 -8.39 0.89
C ALA A 92 24.05 -9.83 0.53
N HIS A 93 23.97 -10.68 1.52
CA HIS A 93 23.50 -12.06 1.39
C HIS A 93 22.45 -12.36 2.45
N ILE A 94 21.60 -13.33 2.15
CA ILE A 94 20.63 -13.87 3.10
C ILE A 94 21.35 -14.77 4.10
N LEU A 95 21.06 -14.59 5.38
CA LEU A 95 21.66 -15.38 6.45
C LEU A 95 21.25 -16.86 6.34
N LYS A 96 22.15 -17.75 6.75
CA LYS A 96 21.93 -19.20 6.63
C LYS A 96 20.73 -19.63 7.47
N GLY A 97 19.81 -20.37 6.86
CA GLY A 97 18.62 -20.91 7.52
C GLY A 97 17.39 -20.01 7.46
N GLU A 98 17.53 -18.77 6.98
CA GLU A 98 16.41 -17.83 6.85
C GLU A 98 15.42 -18.26 5.77
N LYS A 99 14.12 -18.06 6.05
CA LYS A 99 13.02 -18.43 5.15
C LYS A 99 12.35 -17.18 4.59
N ALA A 100 12.10 -17.20 3.29
CA ALA A 100 11.40 -16.14 2.60
C ALA A 100 9.92 -16.04 3.04
N PHE A 101 9.38 -14.84 2.98
CA PHE A 101 7.95 -14.58 3.05
C PHE A 101 7.40 -14.32 1.65
N PRO A 102 6.23 -14.87 1.26
CA PRO A 102 5.65 -14.62 -0.05
C PRO A 102 4.96 -13.26 -0.10
N VAL A 103 5.23 -12.49 -1.16
CA VAL A 103 4.36 -11.37 -1.57
C VAL A 103 3.67 -11.78 -2.86
N VAL A 104 2.42 -11.37 -3.02
CA VAL A 104 1.60 -11.75 -4.17
C VAL A 104 1.46 -10.60 -5.16
N TYR A 105 1.47 -10.95 -6.43
CA TYR A 105 1.17 -10.06 -7.53
C TYR A 105 0.01 -10.62 -8.33
N TRP A 106 -1.05 -9.83 -8.44
CA TRP A 106 -2.23 -10.15 -9.22
C TRP A 106 -2.06 -9.63 -10.63
N ASP A 107 -2.27 -10.49 -11.59
CA ASP A 107 -2.23 -10.17 -13.01
C ASP A 107 -3.34 -10.91 -13.74
N MET A 108 -3.53 -10.61 -15.00
CA MET A 108 -4.51 -11.27 -15.85
C MET A 108 -3.85 -11.72 -17.14
N MET A 109 -4.17 -12.91 -17.57
CA MET A 109 -3.91 -13.36 -18.92
C MET A 109 -5.16 -13.03 -19.75
N VAL A 110 -5.00 -12.18 -20.74
CA VAL A 110 -6.09 -11.83 -21.66
C VAL A 110 -5.85 -12.50 -23.00
N LYS A 111 -6.90 -13.09 -23.56
CA LYS A 111 -6.90 -13.64 -24.92
C LYS A 111 -8.04 -13.01 -25.70
N ASP A 112 -7.81 -12.77 -26.98
CA ASP A 112 -8.86 -12.40 -27.92
C ASP A 112 -9.68 -13.63 -28.33
N LYS A 113 -10.72 -13.42 -29.13
CA LYS A 113 -11.60 -14.48 -29.70
C LYS A 113 -10.86 -15.54 -30.52
N ASP A 114 -9.67 -15.20 -31.02
CA ASP A 114 -8.82 -16.10 -31.80
C ASP A 114 -7.80 -16.85 -30.90
N GLY A 115 -7.89 -16.66 -29.57
CA GLY A 115 -7.00 -17.28 -28.57
C GLY A 115 -5.61 -16.62 -28.46
N LYS A 116 -5.37 -15.51 -29.14
CA LYS A 116 -4.11 -14.77 -29.10
C LYS A 116 -3.99 -13.98 -27.80
N ARG A 117 -2.83 -14.06 -27.18
CA ARG A 117 -2.56 -13.30 -25.94
C ARG A 117 -2.44 -11.81 -26.23
N ILE A 118 -3.11 -11.03 -25.38
CA ILE A 118 -3.07 -9.57 -25.34
C ILE A 118 -2.41 -9.13 -24.02
N SER A 119 -1.61 -8.09 -24.04
CA SER A 119 -0.97 -7.58 -22.82
C SER A 119 -2.02 -6.94 -21.89
N SER A 120 -1.75 -6.96 -20.57
CA SER A 120 -2.65 -6.33 -19.59
C SER A 120 -2.81 -4.82 -19.84
N ASP A 121 -1.78 -4.16 -20.36
CA ASP A 121 -1.82 -2.73 -20.66
C ASP A 121 -2.67 -2.45 -21.92
N GLU A 122 -2.55 -3.28 -22.93
CA GLU A 122 -3.38 -3.24 -24.14
C GLU A 122 -4.87 -3.44 -23.79
N TYR A 123 -5.17 -4.42 -22.94
CA TYR A 123 -6.54 -4.66 -22.44
C TYR A 123 -7.08 -3.48 -21.61
N ARG A 124 -6.24 -2.87 -20.76
CA ARG A 124 -6.65 -1.69 -19.96
C ARG A 124 -6.94 -0.47 -20.81
N ALA A 125 -6.29 -0.34 -21.96
CA ALA A 125 -6.52 0.73 -22.93
C ALA A 125 -7.78 0.54 -23.81
N MET A 126 -8.36 -0.67 -23.83
CA MET A 126 -9.55 -0.98 -24.63
C MET A 126 -10.81 -0.34 -24.04
N THR A 127 -11.77 -0.05 -24.93
CA THR A 127 -13.13 0.35 -24.56
C THR A 127 -13.91 -0.79 -23.91
N LYS A 128 -15.04 -0.49 -23.27
CA LYS A 128 -15.91 -1.53 -22.69
C LYS A 128 -16.44 -2.51 -23.72
N GLU A 129 -16.70 -2.04 -24.92
CA GLU A 129 -17.19 -2.83 -26.06
C GLU A 129 -16.14 -3.84 -26.52
N GLU A 130 -14.89 -3.39 -26.72
CA GLU A 130 -13.78 -4.24 -27.13
C GLU A 130 -13.45 -5.31 -26.10
N ARG A 131 -13.64 -5.03 -24.80
CA ARG A 131 -13.39 -6.00 -23.72
C ARG A 131 -14.41 -7.13 -23.64
N LYS A 132 -15.62 -6.98 -24.24
CA LYS A 132 -16.67 -8.01 -24.18
C LYS A 132 -16.26 -9.32 -24.86
N ASP A 133 -15.42 -9.24 -25.87
CA ASP A 133 -14.97 -10.39 -26.66
C ASP A 133 -13.63 -10.97 -26.14
N MET A 134 -13.17 -10.53 -24.97
CA MET A 134 -11.91 -10.97 -24.40
C MET A 134 -12.12 -12.03 -23.33
N GLU A 135 -11.37 -13.12 -23.41
CA GLU A 135 -11.24 -14.09 -22.32
C GLU A 135 -10.22 -13.57 -21.30
N VAL A 136 -10.66 -13.26 -20.08
CA VAL A 136 -9.80 -12.77 -19.00
C VAL A 136 -9.62 -13.85 -17.96
N ILE A 137 -8.40 -14.36 -17.84
CA ILE A 137 -8.03 -15.39 -16.87
C ILE A 137 -7.16 -14.72 -15.79
N PRO A 138 -7.71 -14.41 -14.60
CA PRO A 138 -6.93 -13.87 -13.50
C PRO A 138 -5.98 -14.94 -12.96
N PHE A 139 -4.76 -14.54 -12.65
CA PHE A 139 -3.80 -15.41 -11.97
C PHE A 139 -3.02 -14.62 -10.91
N VAL A 140 -2.45 -15.36 -9.97
CA VAL A 140 -1.63 -14.80 -8.91
C VAL A 140 -0.24 -15.42 -8.98
N LYS A 141 0.79 -14.57 -8.88
CA LYS A 141 2.18 -14.97 -8.72
C LYS A 141 2.64 -14.62 -7.32
N ALA A 142 3.37 -15.52 -6.70
CA ALA A 142 4.05 -15.25 -5.44
C ALA A 142 5.55 -15.04 -5.70
N PHE A 143 6.10 -14.02 -5.05
CA PHE A 143 7.53 -13.71 -5.09
C PHE A 143 8.10 -13.79 -3.67
N PRO A 144 9.20 -14.52 -3.48
CA PRO A 144 9.85 -14.62 -2.18
C PRO A 144 10.59 -13.32 -1.85
N VAL A 145 10.32 -12.78 -0.66
CA VAL A 145 11.05 -11.64 -0.09
C VAL A 145 11.58 -12.00 1.29
N TYR A 146 12.62 -11.31 1.69
CA TYR A 146 13.27 -11.42 3.00
C TYR A 146 13.23 -10.05 3.68
N ASN A 147 13.06 -10.03 5.00
CA ASN A 147 13.26 -8.81 5.76
C ASN A 147 14.75 -8.43 5.77
N VAL A 148 15.08 -7.15 5.83
CA VAL A 148 16.49 -6.70 5.92
C VAL A 148 17.20 -7.30 7.13
N ALA A 149 16.50 -7.61 8.22
CA ALA A 149 17.04 -8.30 9.39
C ALA A 149 17.50 -9.75 9.11
N GLN A 150 17.02 -10.36 8.03
CA GLN A 150 17.43 -11.70 7.58
C GLN A 150 18.67 -11.66 6.66
N THR A 151 19.37 -10.53 6.62
CA THR A 151 20.53 -10.30 5.78
C THR A 151 21.68 -9.67 6.56
N ASN A 152 22.87 -9.71 6.01
CA ASN A 152 24.01 -8.96 6.55
C ASN A 152 24.05 -7.50 6.03
N LEU A 153 22.94 -6.90 5.65
CA LEU A 153 22.90 -5.55 5.08
C LEU A 153 23.47 -4.49 6.05
N ALA A 154 23.24 -4.64 7.33
CA ALA A 154 23.76 -3.73 8.36
C ALA A 154 25.30 -3.69 8.38
N GLU A 155 25.96 -4.82 8.07
CA GLU A 155 27.41 -4.93 8.02
C GLU A 155 28.00 -4.31 6.75
N VAL A 156 27.38 -4.61 5.59
CA VAL A 156 27.92 -4.22 4.27
C VAL A 156 27.46 -2.84 3.81
N GLN A 157 26.35 -2.30 4.38
CA GLN A 157 25.74 -1.02 4.03
C GLN A 157 25.25 -0.28 5.30
N PRO A 158 26.13 0.00 6.29
CA PRO A 158 25.71 0.57 7.58
C PRO A 158 25.00 1.93 7.44
N GLU A 159 25.49 2.80 6.56
CA GLU A 159 24.85 4.10 6.32
C GLU A 159 23.43 3.98 5.74
N ARG A 160 23.23 3.00 4.86
CA ARG A 160 21.90 2.71 4.31
C ARG A 160 20.97 2.19 5.40
N MET A 161 21.46 1.29 6.22
CA MET A 161 20.69 0.74 7.34
C MET A 161 20.30 1.84 8.32
N GLN A 162 21.22 2.76 8.64
CA GLN A 162 20.92 3.90 9.51
C GLN A 162 19.82 4.80 8.92
N LYS A 163 19.88 5.12 7.61
CA LYS A 163 18.83 5.90 6.94
C LYS A 163 17.47 5.22 6.99
N LEU A 164 17.42 3.88 6.89
CA LEU A 164 16.19 3.12 7.06
C LEU A 164 15.67 3.23 8.49
N MET A 165 16.52 3.07 9.49
CA MET A 165 16.14 3.21 10.90
C MET A 165 15.59 4.61 11.20
N ASP A 166 16.25 5.66 10.69
CA ASP A 166 15.79 7.04 10.88
C ASP A 166 14.43 7.29 10.21
N ARG A 167 14.21 6.73 9.02
CA ARG A 167 12.95 6.85 8.27
C ARG A 167 11.77 6.20 8.98
N PHE A 168 11.99 5.07 9.64
CA PHE A 168 10.95 4.30 10.31
C PHE A 168 10.90 4.56 11.82
N ARG A 169 11.64 5.57 12.31
CA ARG A 169 11.59 5.96 13.72
C ARG A 169 10.18 6.32 14.13
N LEU A 170 9.77 5.85 15.31
CA LEU A 170 8.52 6.29 15.91
C LEU A 170 8.53 7.80 16.10
N PRO A 171 7.37 8.48 15.88
CA PRO A 171 7.24 9.90 16.24
C PRO A 171 7.60 10.13 17.70
N GLU A 172 8.17 11.29 18.01
CA GLU A 172 8.32 11.70 19.39
C GLU A 172 6.94 11.84 20.04
N LEU A 173 6.85 11.41 21.30
CA LEU A 173 5.61 11.45 22.04
C LEU A 173 5.29 12.92 22.34
N CYS A 174 4.20 13.43 21.77
CA CYS A 174 3.69 14.75 22.14
C CYS A 174 2.92 14.62 23.45
N ASP A 175 3.35 15.32 24.51
CA ASP A 175 2.61 15.43 25.75
C ASP A 175 1.43 16.39 25.56
N THR A 176 0.21 15.82 25.42
CA THR A 176 -1.05 16.55 25.41
C THR A 176 -1.90 16.08 26.58
N GLU A 177 -1.66 16.61 27.78
CA GLU A 177 -2.37 16.21 29.00
C GLU A 177 -2.30 14.68 29.28
N GLY A 178 -1.22 14.04 28.84
CA GLY A 178 -0.98 12.61 28.99
C GLY A 178 -1.65 11.70 27.96
N MET A 179 -2.53 12.20 27.08
CA MET A 179 -3.13 11.42 26.00
C MET A 179 -2.27 11.44 24.75
N TYR A 180 -2.20 10.32 24.01
CA TYR A 180 -1.57 10.30 22.68
C TYR A 180 -2.17 11.36 21.76
N ALA A 181 -1.33 12.06 20.98
CA ALA A 181 -1.75 13.04 19.99
C ALA A 181 -1.15 12.73 18.61
N HIS A 182 -1.91 12.99 17.56
CA HIS A 182 -1.49 12.85 16.17
C HIS A 182 -1.85 14.10 15.37
N ALA A 183 -0.87 14.99 15.17
CA ALA A 183 -1.07 16.34 14.64
C ALA A 183 -1.83 16.38 13.30
N ALA A 184 -1.54 15.45 12.37
CA ALA A 184 -2.21 15.42 11.09
C ALA A 184 -3.68 14.97 11.18
N LEU A 185 -4.03 14.05 12.10
CA LEU A 185 -5.42 13.65 12.32
C LEU A 185 -6.20 14.75 13.06
N ASP A 186 -5.59 15.41 14.06
CA ASP A 186 -6.20 16.55 14.74
C ASP A 186 -6.49 17.68 13.74
N ARG A 187 -5.50 18.02 12.91
CA ARG A 187 -5.69 19.01 11.84
C ARG A 187 -6.78 18.58 10.84
N MET A 188 -6.91 17.31 10.51
CA MET A 188 -7.96 16.82 9.62
C MET A 188 -9.36 17.07 10.21
N VAL A 189 -9.55 16.88 11.53
CA VAL A 189 -10.78 17.18 12.23
C VAL A 189 -11.02 18.69 12.28
N GLU A 190 -10.03 19.49 12.65
CA GLU A 190 -10.13 20.95 12.74
C GLU A 190 -10.48 21.60 11.39
N THR A 191 -9.80 21.19 10.32
CA THR A 191 -9.99 21.74 8.98
C THR A 191 -11.10 21.07 8.18
N GLN A 192 -11.77 20.06 8.75
CA GLN A 192 -12.74 19.20 8.07
C GLN A 192 -12.15 18.63 6.76
N GLY A 193 -10.88 18.20 6.80
CA GLY A 193 -10.09 17.77 5.66
C GLY A 193 -10.47 16.38 5.13
N TRP A 194 -11.42 15.69 5.74
CA TRP A 194 -11.94 14.40 5.28
C TRP A 194 -13.01 14.61 4.18
N VAL A 195 -13.48 13.53 3.58
CA VAL A 195 -14.45 13.53 2.45
C VAL A 195 -15.89 13.79 2.89
N CYS A 196 -16.18 13.68 4.17
CA CYS A 196 -17.44 14.04 4.81
C CYS A 196 -17.14 14.66 6.19
N PRO A 197 -18.10 15.37 6.81
CA PRO A 197 -17.88 15.98 8.12
C PRO A 197 -17.49 14.94 9.19
N ILE A 198 -16.51 15.29 10.02
CA ILE A 198 -16.17 14.54 11.25
C ILE A 198 -16.65 15.38 12.45
N ARG A 199 -17.54 14.80 13.26
CA ARG A 199 -18.04 15.40 14.50
C ARG A 199 -17.41 14.70 15.69
N ALA A 200 -16.50 15.39 16.36
CA ALA A 200 -15.81 14.93 17.57
C ALA A 200 -15.90 15.98 18.70
N ASP A 201 -16.83 16.92 18.57
CA ASP A 201 -17.01 18.11 19.41
C ASP A 201 -18.13 17.97 20.44
N LYS A 202 -18.82 16.83 20.47
CA LYS A 202 -19.93 16.56 21.39
C LYS A 202 -19.74 15.25 22.16
N ARG A 203 -20.26 15.24 23.36
CA ARG A 203 -20.37 14.01 24.14
C ARG A 203 -21.41 13.10 23.52
N VAL A 204 -21.02 11.89 23.15
CA VAL A 204 -21.89 10.83 22.61
C VAL A 204 -21.47 9.49 23.21
N ASP A 205 -22.38 8.51 23.23
CA ASP A 205 -22.15 7.21 23.87
C ASP A 205 -21.37 6.21 22.99
N GLY A 206 -21.29 6.48 21.68
CA GLY A 206 -20.58 5.60 20.73
C GLY A 206 -20.18 6.33 19.46
N ALA A 207 -19.22 5.79 18.75
CA ALA A 207 -18.83 6.23 17.43
C ALA A 207 -19.70 5.54 16.36
N TYR A 208 -19.94 6.21 15.26
CA TYR A 208 -20.62 5.64 14.09
C TYR A 208 -20.42 6.51 12.84
N TYR A 209 -20.45 5.86 11.69
CA TYR A 209 -20.71 6.52 10.42
C TYR A 209 -22.20 6.44 10.08
N SER A 210 -22.81 7.58 9.73
CA SER A 210 -24.22 7.65 9.27
C SER A 210 -24.27 7.78 7.75
N PRO A 211 -24.61 6.73 6.98
CA PRO A 211 -24.71 6.82 5.53
C PRO A 211 -25.80 7.81 5.05
N SER A 212 -26.91 7.91 5.79
CA SER A 212 -28.03 8.81 5.42
C SER A 212 -27.70 10.28 5.56
N HIS A 213 -26.79 10.64 6.45
CA HIS A 213 -26.37 12.03 6.67
C HIS A 213 -24.96 12.30 6.13
N ASP A 214 -24.27 11.25 5.68
CA ASP A 214 -22.88 11.27 5.25
C ASP A 214 -21.96 11.98 6.26
N ILE A 215 -21.98 11.50 7.50
CA ILE A 215 -21.25 12.09 8.62
C ILE A 215 -20.57 11.00 9.47
N VAL A 216 -19.33 11.24 9.87
CA VAL A 216 -18.60 10.48 10.89
C VAL A 216 -18.82 11.16 12.23
N VAL A 217 -19.25 10.41 13.24
CA VAL A 217 -19.44 10.86 14.62
C VAL A 217 -18.52 10.04 15.53
N VAL A 218 -17.73 10.73 16.34
CA VAL A 218 -16.80 10.12 17.31
C VAL A 218 -17.02 10.80 18.67
N PRO A 219 -17.02 10.06 19.78
CA PRO A 219 -17.02 10.68 21.11
C PRO A 219 -15.87 11.66 21.27
N MET A 220 -16.05 12.71 22.07
CA MET A 220 -14.97 13.65 22.37
C MET A 220 -13.73 12.90 22.87
N LYS A 221 -12.54 13.31 22.45
CA LYS A 221 -11.26 12.68 22.84
C LYS A 221 -11.14 12.49 24.35
N ALA A 222 -11.62 13.48 25.15
CA ALA A 222 -11.62 13.38 26.59
C ALA A 222 -12.46 12.21 27.17
N GLN A 223 -13.44 11.67 26.43
CA GLN A 223 -14.21 10.51 26.87
C GLN A 223 -13.42 9.18 26.83
N PHE A 224 -12.31 9.16 26.09
CA PHE A 224 -11.37 8.05 26.03
C PHE A 224 -10.35 8.10 27.17
N ASN A 225 -10.29 9.20 27.93
CA ASN A 225 -9.44 9.31 29.11
C ASN A 225 -10.11 8.63 30.33
N THR A 226 -10.17 7.31 30.30
CA THR A 226 -10.77 6.47 31.36
C THR A 226 -9.73 5.80 32.23
N GLY A 227 -8.44 5.99 31.93
CA GLY A 227 -7.34 5.36 32.62
C GLY A 227 -7.02 5.98 33.98
N SER A 228 -6.43 5.17 34.86
CA SER A 228 -5.95 5.56 36.18
C SER A 228 -4.43 5.76 36.20
N THR A 229 -3.74 5.32 35.17
CA THR A 229 -2.27 5.45 35.02
C THR A 229 -1.92 6.28 33.80
N PRO A 230 -0.69 6.89 33.76
CA PRO A 230 -0.21 7.62 32.58
C PRO A 230 -0.27 6.78 31.28
N GLU A 231 0.07 5.48 31.36
CA GLU A 231 0.05 4.57 30.22
C GLU A 231 -1.38 4.31 29.71
N GLU A 232 -2.34 4.19 30.62
CA GLU A 232 -3.75 4.02 30.27
C GLU A 232 -4.32 5.30 29.64
N THR A 233 -3.99 6.46 30.24
CA THR A 233 -4.35 7.78 29.68
C THR A 233 -3.78 7.97 28.27
N TYR A 234 -2.50 7.65 28.08
CA TYR A 234 -1.83 7.72 26.78
C TYR A 234 -2.52 6.80 25.75
N ARG A 235 -2.82 5.56 26.16
CA ARG A 235 -3.53 4.58 25.33
C ARG A 235 -4.94 5.04 24.95
N GLY A 236 -5.65 5.75 25.83
CA GLY A 236 -6.94 6.36 25.51
C GLY A 236 -6.90 7.29 24.30
N GLY A 237 -5.81 8.05 24.14
CA GLY A 237 -5.58 8.85 22.96
C GLY A 237 -5.44 8.01 21.67
N MET A 238 -4.75 6.87 21.74
CA MET A 238 -4.63 5.95 20.60
C MET A 238 -5.99 5.33 20.24
N GLU A 239 -6.79 4.93 21.24
CA GLU A 239 -8.14 4.39 21.05
C GLU A 239 -9.06 5.38 20.35
N TYR A 240 -8.99 6.69 20.70
CA TYR A 240 -9.73 7.74 20.02
C TYR A 240 -9.44 7.78 18.52
N TYR A 241 -8.17 7.81 18.12
CA TYR A 241 -7.82 7.85 16.69
C TYR A 241 -8.12 6.54 15.97
N SER A 242 -7.91 5.39 16.62
CA SER A 242 -8.27 4.09 16.05
C SER A 242 -9.77 4.00 15.76
N THR A 243 -10.59 4.44 16.69
CA THR A 243 -12.06 4.51 16.54
C THR A 243 -12.45 5.46 15.40
N MET A 244 -11.84 6.63 15.32
CA MET A 244 -12.09 7.59 14.24
C MET A 244 -11.71 6.99 12.87
N LEU A 245 -10.57 6.31 12.75
CA LEU A 245 -10.13 5.66 11.52
C LEU A 245 -11.07 4.53 11.09
N HIS A 246 -11.64 3.78 12.05
CA HIS A 246 -12.66 2.77 11.79
C HIS A 246 -13.91 3.39 11.15
N GLU A 247 -14.45 4.45 11.72
CA GLU A 247 -15.63 5.14 11.17
C GLU A 247 -15.34 5.85 9.84
N MET A 248 -14.12 6.38 9.69
CA MET A 248 -13.65 6.90 8.39
C MET A 248 -13.59 5.79 7.34
N ALA A 249 -13.18 4.57 7.70
CA ALA A 249 -13.18 3.44 6.78
C ALA A 249 -14.59 3.09 6.31
N HIS A 250 -15.57 3.04 7.20
CA HIS A 250 -16.99 2.89 6.83
C HIS A 250 -17.44 3.98 5.87
N SER A 251 -17.09 5.24 6.13
CA SER A 251 -17.49 6.33 5.26
C SER A 251 -16.97 6.22 3.82
N THR A 252 -15.94 5.40 3.58
CA THR A 252 -15.45 5.17 2.22
C THR A 252 -16.33 4.23 1.38
N MET A 253 -17.33 3.54 1.97
CA MET A 253 -18.12 2.52 1.27
C MET A 253 -19.16 3.05 0.29
N THR A 254 -19.54 4.34 0.39
CA THR A 254 -20.64 4.91 -0.39
C THR A 254 -20.46 4.78 -1.91
N PRO A 255 -21.56 4.82 -2.69
CA PRO A 255 -21.49 4.72 -4.15
C PRO A 255 -20.62 5.80 -4.81
N GLU A 256 -20.57 6.98 -4.24
CA GLU A 256 -19.81 8.14 -4.74
C GLU A 256 -18.31 8.00 -4.45
N ARG A 257 -17.90 7.03 -3.62
CA ARG A 257 -16.52 6.79 -3.20
C ARG A 257 -16.02 5.44 -3.72
N LEU A 258 -16.02 4.42 -2.88
CA LEU A 258 -15.49 3.10 -3.27
C LEU A 258 -16.57 2.09 -3.68
N ASN A 259 -17.85 2.47 -3.54
CA ASN A 259 -19.02 1.68 -3.94
C ASN A 259 -18.95 0.22 -3.47
N ARG A 260 -18.71 0.04 -2.14
CA ARG A 260 -18.73 -1.30 -1.53
C ARG A 260 -20.15 -1.68 -1.12
N ASP A 261 -20.48 -2.95 -1.27
CA ASP A 261 -21.77 -3.51 -0.90
C ASP A 261 -21.80 -3.85 0.62
N GLY A 262 -21.76 -2.80 1.45
CA GLY A 262 -21.67 -2.92 2.91
C GLY A 262 -22.96 -2.55 3.65
N VAL A 263 -24.03 -2.20 2.92
CA VAL A 263 -25.30 -1.84 3.53
C VAL A 263 -26.05 -3.13 3.93
N GLY A 264 -26.00 -3.45 5.21
CA GLY A 264 -26.69 -4.59 5.81
C GLY A 264 -27.13 -4.28 7.24
N ARG A 265 -27.90 -5.19 7.84
CA ARG A 265 -28.22 -5.16 9.28
C ARG A 265 -27.20 -5.99 10.04
N PHE A 266 -27.03 -5.70 11.33
CA PHE A 266 -26.26 -6.54 12.23
C PHE A 266 -26.65 -8.02 12.05
N GLY A 267 -25.66 -8.91 11.84
CA GLY A 267 -25.86 -10.33 11.52
C GLY A 267 -25.90 -10.68 10.03
N ASP A 268 -25.93 -9.69 9.11
CA ASP A 268 -25.86 -9.92 7.68
C ASP A 268 -24.39 -10.23 7.25
N PRO A 269 -24.14 -11.23 6.38
CA PRO A 269 -22.80 -11.50 5.85
C PRO A 269 -22.13 -10.30 5.16
N LYS A 270 -22.90 -9.43 4.50
CA LYS A 270 -22.39 -8.21 3.88
C LYS A 270 -21.90 -7.22 4.92
N TYR A 271 -22.67 -7.05 5.99
CA TYR A 271 -22.30 -6.22 7.12
C TYR A 271 -21.04 -6.78 7.82
N ALA A 272 -20.98 -8.09 8.06
CA ALA A 272 -19.81 -8.74 8.64
C ALA A 272 -18.53 -8.51 7.79
N LYS A 273 -18.65 -8.58 6.46
CA LYS A 273 -17.51 -8.26 5.56
C LYS A 273 -17.08 -6.80 5.69
N GLU A 274 -18.02 -5.85 5.74
CA GLU A 274 -17.71 -4.43 5.86
C GLU A 274 -17.05 -4.09 7.19
N GLU A 275 -17.50 -4.71 8.29
CA GLU A 275 -16.83 -4.60 9.59
C GLU A 275 -15.39 -5.09 9.53
N LEU A 276 -15.12 -6.22 8.87
CA LEU A 276 -13.76 -6.72 8.68
C LEU A 276 -12.90 -5.76 7.86
N VAL A 277 -13.48 -5.14 6.83
CA VAL A 277 -12.77 -4.12 6.02
C VAL A 277 -12.44 -2.90 6.87
N ALA A 278 -13.38 -2.39 7.66
CA ALA A 278 -13.17 -1.22 8.52
C ALA A 278 -12.11 -1.50 9.60
N GLU A 279 -12.21 -2.64 10.28
CA GLU A 279 -11.24 -3.07 11.30
C GLU A 279 -9.82 -3.19 10.74
N LEU A 280 -9.65 -3.91 9.64
CA LEU A 280 -8.32 -4.11 9.05
C LEU A 280 -7.75 -2.83 8.47
N THR A 281 -8.61 -1.93 7.96
CA THR A 281 -8.20 -0.60 7.51
C THR A 281 -7.68 0.24 8.67
N ALA A 282 -8.44 0.32 9.76
CA ALA A 282 -8.02 1.05 10.96
C ALA A 282 -6.73 0.46 11.55
N ALA A 283 -6.64 -0.87 11.65
CA ALA A 283 -5.45 -1.54 12.16
C ALA A 283 -4.19 -1.27 11.33
N MET A 284 -4.30 -1.38 10.01
CA MET A 284 -3.18 -1.16 9.10
C MET A 284 -2.69 0.29 9.14
N ILE A 285 -3.60 1.25 9.19
CA ILE A 285 -3.28 2.68 9.26
C ILE A 285 -2.68 3.03 10.63
N SER A 286 -3.33 2.64 11.72
CA SER A 286 -2.85 2.89 13.09
C SER A 286 -1.44 2.36 13.29
N HIS A 287 -1.19 1.13 12.87
CA HIS A 287 0.15 0.53 12.96
C HIS A 287 1.18 1.29 12.10
N SER A 288 0.79 1.77 10.92
CA SER A 288 1.66 2.61 10.07
C SER A 288 1.96 3.98 10.71
N MET A 289 1.09 4.45 11.58
CA MET A 289 1.26 5.68 12.35
C MET A 289 2.03 5.46 13.67
N GLY A 290 2.37 4.22 13.98
CA GLY A 290 3.16 3.86 15.15
C GLY A 290 2.34 3.59 16.42
N PHE A 291 1.03 3.37 16.31
CA PHE A 291 0.17 2.99 17.44
C PHE A 291 -0.72 1.79 17.14
N ASP A 292 -1.19 1.13 18.19
CA ASP A 292 -2.05 -0.04 18.05
C ASP A 292 -3.52 0.35 17.91
N SER A 293 -4.26 -0.40 17.09
CA SER A 293 -5.70 -0.31 17.04
C SER A 293 -6.33 -1.25 18.06
N LYS A 294 -7.43 -0.83 18.70
CA LYS A 294 -8.29 -1.69 19.49
C LYS A 294 -9.36 -2.28 18.60
N VAL A 295 -9.69 -3.54 18.81
CA VAL A 295 -10.85 -4.17 18.15
C VAL A 295 -12.11 -3.66 18.81
N THR A 296 -13.10 -3.27 18.00
CA THR A 296 -14.38 -2.82 18.53
C THR A 296 -15.18 -4.02 19.05
N ASP A 297 -16.04 -3.80 20.07
CA ASP A 297 -16.89 -4.86 20.63
C ASP A 297 -17.82 -5.46 19.57
N ASN A 298 -18.31 -4.65 18.64
CA ASN A 298 -19.12 -5.10 17.51
C ASN A 298 -18.35 -6.09 16.63
N SER A 299 -17.10 -5.77 16.29
CA SER A 299 -16.26 -6.63 15.46
C SER A 299 -15.87 -7.92 16.14
N ALA A 300 -15.69 -7.91 17.46
CA ALA A 300 -15.43 -9.11 18.24
C ALA A 300 -16.54 -10.18 18.08
N ALA A 301 -17.79 -9.76 17.92
CA ALA A 301 -18.93 -10.66 17.70
C ALA A 301 -18.86 -11.41 16.35
N TYR A 302 -18.13 -10.91 15.37
CA TYR A 302 -18.03 -11.53 14.04
C TYR A 302 -16.84 -12.47 13.85
N LEU A 303 -15.90 -12.53 14.78
CA LEU A 303 -14.66 -13.29 14.58
C LEU A 303 -14.88 -14.76 14.28
N ASP A 304 -15.83 -15.42 14.94
CA ASP A 304 -16.15 -16.82 14.65
C ASP A 304 -16.70 -16.99 13.23
N SER A 305 -17.52 -16.05 12.79
CA SER A 305 -18.04 -16.02 11.42
C SER A 305 -16.89 -15.86 10.41
N TRP A 306 -15.98 -14.90 10.61
CA TRP A 306 -14.84 -14.66 9.72
C TRP A 306 -13.89 -15.87 9.68
N ILE A 307 -13.57 -16.46 10.83
CA ILE A 307 -12.76 -17.68 10.91
C ILE A 307 -13.43 -18.82 10.12
N GLY A 308 -14.75 -18.99 10.28
CA GLY A 308 -15.52 -20.00 9.56
C GLY A 308 -15.46 -19.82 8.04
N VAL A 309 -15.66 -18.59 7.56
CA VAL A 309 -15.57 -18.28 6.12
C VAL A 309 -14.16 -18.50 5.59
N LEU A 310 -13.13 -18.05 6.29
CA LEU A 310 -11.74 -18.22 5.86
C LEU A 310 -11.29 -19.69 5.82
N LYS A 311 -11.79 -20.53 6.75
CA LYS A 311 -11.52 -21.99 6.74
C LYS A 311 -12.17 -22.69 5.54
N GLN A 312 -13.34 -22.22 5.10
CA GLN A 312 -14.05 -22.77 3.95
C GLN A 312 -13.57 -22.21 2.62
N GLU A 313 -13.31 -20.91 2.56
CA GLU A 313 -12.91 -20.18 1.36
C GLU A 313 -11.72 -19.24 1.63
N PRO A 314 -10.47 -19.74 1.63
CA PRO A 314 -9.30 -18.92 1.87
C PRO A 314 -9.18 -17.68 0.96
N LYS A 315 -9.70 -17.74 -0.27
CA LYS A 315 -9.72 -16.63 -1.22
C LYS A 315 -10.56 -15.43 -0.76
N PHE A 316 -11.46 -15.62 0.20
CA PHE A 316 -12.24 -14.53 0.78
C PHE A 316 -11.35 -13.37 1.28
N ILE A 317 -10.19 -13.70 1.88
CA ILE A 317 -9.22 -12.69 2.33
C ILE A 317 -8.76 -11.75 1.22
N VAL A 318 -8.68 -12.25 -0.02
CA VAL A 318 -8.25 -11.44 -1.18
C VAL A 318 -9.26 -10.35 -1.48
N SER A 319 -10.56 -10.68 -1.44
CA SER A 319 -11.62 -9.70 -1.70
C SER A 319 -11.67 -8.63 -0.59
N VAL A 320 -11.53 -9.06 0.66
CA VAL A 320 -11.46 -8.15 1.81
C VAL A 320 -10.25 -7.22 1.67
N MET A 321 -9.08 -7.76 1.38
CA MET A 321 -7.86 -6.96 1.27
C MET A 321 -7.84 -6.00 0.08
N ALA A 322 -8.56 -6.30 -1.00
CA ALA A 322 -8.75 -5.36 -2.11
C ALA A 322 -9.53 -4.11 -1.65
N ASP A 323 -10.54 -4.30 -0.83
CA ASP A 323 -11.36 -3.22 -0.27
C ASP A 323 -10.59 -2.45 0.81
N VAL A 324 -9.89 -3.15 1.72
CA VAL A 324 -8.98 -2.56 2.73
C VAL A 324 -7.93 -1.67 2.07
N ASN A 325 -7.30 -2.13 0.98
CA ASN A 325 -6.30 -1.35 0.28
C ASN A 325 -6.84 -0.03 -0.26
N LYS A 326 -8.00 -0.06 -0.92
CA LYS A 326 -8.64 1.15 -1.45
C LYS A 326 -9.04 2.13 -0.35
N ALA A 327 -9.61 1.62 0.74
CA ALA A 327 -10.01 2.44 1.88
C ALA A 327 -8.79 3.08 2.55
N SER A 328 -7.73 2.29 2.80
CA SER A 328 -6.48 2.77 3.39
C SER A 328 -5.79 3.82 2.51
N ASP A 329 -5.70 3.58 1.20
CA ASP A 329 -5.11 4.55 0.26
C ASP A 329 -5.87 5.87 0.27
N MET A 330 -7.20 5.83 0.34
CA MET A 330 -8.05 7.02 0.39
C MET A 330 -7.86 7.82 1.68
N ILE A 331 -7.77 7.13 2.83
CA ILE A 331 -7.56 7.77 4.13
C ILE A 331 -6.14 8.34 4.20
N LEU A 332 -5.12 7.53 3.89
CA LEU A 332 -3.72 7.97 3.95
C LEU A 332 -3.43 9.13 2.99
N ASP A 333 -4.04 9.16 1.80
CA ASP A 333 -3.91 10.29 0.88
C ASP A 333 -4.38 11.61 1.52
N ARG A 334 -5.48 11.57 2.28
CA ARG A 334 -5.99 12.75 3.00
C ARG A 334 -5.15 13.10 4.22
N VAL A 335 -4.67 12.11 4.95
CA VAL A 335 -3.72 12.32 6.07
C VAL A 335 -2.42 12.92 5.57
N ASP A 336 -1.88 12.43 4.46
CA ASP A 336 -0.66 12.96 3.87
C ASP A 336 -0.77 14.44 3.47
N ARG A 337 -1.94 14.89 2.99
CA ARG A 337 -2.18 16.32 2.75
C ARG A 337 -2.05 17.15 4.02
N GLN A 338 -2.53 16.63 5.15
CA GLN A 338 -2.37 17.31 6.43
C GLN A 338 -0.92 17.29 6.91
N ARG A 339 -0.22 16.15 6.75
CA ARG A 339 1.20 16.02 7.06
C ARG A 339 2.07 17.00 6.27
N LEU A 340 1.83 17.08 4.96
CA LEU A 340 2.55 18.03 4.10
C LEU A 340 2.29 19.50 4.51
N ALA A 341 1.06 19.83 4.92
CA ALA A 341 0.73 21.15 5.45
C ALA A 341 1.43 21.46 6.79
N LEU A 342 1.83 20.43 7.54
CA LEU A 342 2.63 20.51 8.76
C LEU A 342 4.13 20.39 8.50
N ASN A 343 4.57 20.33 7.24
CA ASN A 343 5.94 20.06 6.81
C ASN A 343 6.48 18.68 7.28
N GLU A 344 5.60 17.72 7.47
CA GLU A 344 5.95 16.34 7.79
C GLU A 344 6.07 15.49 6.52
N GLN A 345 6.84 14.39 6.60
CA GLN A 345 6.95 13.42 5.50
C GLN A 345 5.64 12.63 5.32
N PRO A 346 5.15 12.43 4.10
CA PRO A 346 3.95 11.64 3.85
C PRO A 346 4.21 10.14 4.12
N TYR A 347 3.14 9.40 4.45
CA TYR A 347 3.19 7.95 4.59
C TYR A 347 3.29 7.25 3.23
N LEU A 348 2.53 7.75 2.23
CA LEU A 348 2.55 7.18 0.89
C LEU A 348 3.68 7.80 0.06
N ALA A 349 4.56 6.96 -0.45
CA ALA A 349 5.69 7.42 -1.28
C ALA A 349 5.24 8.20 -2.52
N LYS A 350 4.05 7.91 -3.06
CA LYS A 350 3.44 8.66 -4.18
C LYS A 350 3.15 10.13 -3.85
N ASN A 351 2.96 10.45 -2.58
CA ASN A 351 2.64 11.78 -2.08
C ASN A 351 3.89 12.56 -1.61
N ASP A 352 5.06 11.93 -1.63
CA ASP A 352 6.31 12.58 -1.26
C ASP A 352 6.74 13.56 -2.36
N PRO A 353 6.64 14.89 -2.12
CA PRO A 353 7.02 15.91 -3.12
C PRO A 353 8.53 15.92 -3.41
N PHE A 354 9.33 15.24 -2.59
CA PHE A 354 10.78 15.14 -2.73
C PHE A 354 11.24 13.73 -3.12
N ALA A 355 10.29 12.77 -3.24
CA ALA A 355 10.64 11.48 -3.81
C ALA A 355 11.23 11.72 -5.20
N PRO A 356 12.41 11.15 -5.50
CA PRO A 356 12.83 11.12 -6.88
C PRO A 356 11.67 10.46 -7.64
N LEU A 357 11.09 11.17 -8.60
CA LEU A 357 10.21 10.57 -9.58
C LEU A 357 11.04 9.48 -10.27
N ALA A 358 11.00 8.26 -9.69
CA ALA A 358 11.37 7.12 -10.48
C ALA A 358 10.46 7.21 -11.69
N PRO A 359 10.99 7.23 -12.92
CA PRO A 359 10.14 7.13 -14.10
C PRO A 359 9.30 5.89 -13.86
N SER A 360 8.01 6.09 -13.57
CA SER A 360 7.09 5.00 -13.35
C SER A 360 7.16 4.16 -14.62
N GLU A 361 7.36 2.84 -14.49
CA GLU A 361 7.29 1.96 -15.66
C GLU A 361 5.91 2.06 -16.33
N GLU A 362 4.95 2.64 -15.61
CA GLU A 362 3.55 2.83 -15.99
C GLU A 362 3.31 4.08 -16.84
N VAL A 363 4.20 5.11 -16.80
CA VAL A 363 4.09 6.27 -17.69
C VAL A 363 5.10 6.15 -18.81
N PRO A 364 4.68 5.75 -20.01
CA PRO A 364 5.56 5.63 -21.14
C PRO A 364 5.98 7.03 -21.64
N PHE A 365 7.23 7.16 -22.07
CA PHE A 365 7.62 8.30 -22.85
C PHE A 365 6.88 8.27 -24.19
N ARG A 366 6.24 9.37 -24.54
CA ARG A 366 5.55 9.53 -25.82
C ARG A 366 6.43 10.31 -26.81
N ASN A 367 6.11 10.21 -28.11
CA ASN A 367 6.82 10.92 -29.16
C ASN A 367 8.34 10.70 -29.15
N ALA A 368 8.82 9.61 -28.52
CA ALA A 368 10.23 9.30 -28.45
C ALA A 368 10.79 8.99 -29.85
N ALA A 369 11.87 9.67 -30.22
CA ALA A 369 12.54 9.43 -31.50
C ALA A 369 14.02 9.75 -31.41
N ILE A 370 14.86 8.92 -32.02
CA ILE A 370 16.26 9.23 -32.25
C ILE A 370 16.39 9.89 -33.60
N VAL A 371 16.92 11.09 -33.62
CA VAL A 371 17.07 11.95 -34.83
C VAL A 371 18.52 12.31 -35.07
N LYS A 372 18.89 12.52 -36.32
CA LYS A 372 20.21 13.06 -36.71
C LYS A 372 20.13 14.60 -36.68
N THR A 373 21.01 15.23 -35.94
CA THR A 373 21.07 16.69 -35.84
C THR A 373 21.73 17.29 -37.08
N ARG A 374 21.56 18.60 -37.29
CA ARG A 374 22.23 19.33 -38.39
C ARG A 374 23.76 19.23 -38.34
N GLY A 375 24.34 19.04 -37.15
CA GLY A 375 25.77 18.83 -36.92
C GLY A 375 26.26 17.40 -37.14
N GLY A 376 25.41 16.49 -37.61
CA GLY A 376 25.79 15.10 -37.90
C GLY A 376 25.76 14.14 -36.68
N ASP A 377 25.54 14.66 -35.47
CA ASP A 377 25.38 13.89 -34.25
C ASP A 377 23.98 13.32 -34.17
N TYR A 378 23.77 12.36 -33.23
CA TYR A 378 22.46 11.80 -32.93
C TYR A 378 21.94 12.33 -31.59
N ALA A 379 20.62 12.60 -31.53
CA ALA A 379 19.94 13.04 -30.34
C ALA A 379 18.59 12.31 -30.18
N ILE A 380 18.16 12.14 -28.95
CA ILE A 380 16.82 11.66 -28.64
C ILE A 380 15.95 12.84 -28.20
N ARG A 381 14.69 12.84 -28.66
CA ARG A 381 13.59 13.66 -28.14
C ARG A 381 12.52 12.74 -27.58
N ALA A 382 11.74 13.22 -26.63
CA ALA A 382 10.58 12.54 -26.09
C ALA A 382 9.65 13.53 -25.39
N SER A 383 8.42 13.14 -25.13
CA SER A 383 7.55 13.82 -24.17
C SER A 383 7.24 12.89 -22.99
N TYR A 384 7.04 13.47 -21.83
CA TYR A 384 6.71 12.75 -20.60
C TYR A 384 5.61 13.52 -19.87
N ASP A 385 4.50 12.83 -19.57
CA ASP A 385 3.32 13.42 -18.93
C ASP A 385 2.85 14.74 -19.55
N GLY A 386 2.81 14.76 -20.89
CA GLY A 386 2.38 15.93 -21.66
C GLY A 386 3.42 17.03 -21.84
N VAL A 387 4.58 16.92 -21.20
CA VAL A 387 5.69 17.91 -21.34
C VAL A 387 6.70 17.44 -22.39
N GLU A 388 6.97 18.28 -23.38
CA GLU A 388 8.02 18.03 -24.37
C GLU A 388 9.41 18.21 -23.74
N LEU A 389 10.24 17.17 -23.84
CA LEU A 389 11.62 17.18 -23.39
C LEU A 389 12.55 17.57 -24.53
N GLY A 390 13.47 18.43 -24.27
CA GLY A 390 14.41 18.92 -25.28
C GLY A 390 15.30 17.82 -25.87
N LEU A 391 15.98 18.15 -26.99
CA LEU A 391 16.92 17.22 -27.63
C LEU A 391 18.13 16.96 -26.74
N LYS A 392 18.44 15.68 -26.48
CA LYS A 392 19.67 15.27 -25.78
C LYS A 392 20.51 14.33 -26.62
N LYS A 393 21.80 14.57 -26.62
CA LYS A 393 22.79 13.80 -27.40
C LYS A 393 22.78 12.32 -26.94
N VAL A 394 22.76 11.40 -27.90
CA VAL A 394 22.94 9.96 -27.69
C VAL A 394 24.20 9.49 -28.45
N SER A 395 24.74 8.36 -27.99
CA SER A 395 25.94 7.80 -28.63
C SER A 395 25.63 7.30 -30.05
N LYS A 396 26.65 7.32 -30.92
CA LYS A 396 26.56 6.71 -32.27
C LYS A 396 26.19 5.22 -32.17
N GLY A 397 26.66 4.50 -31.13
CA GLY A 397 26.31 3.10 -30.89
C GLY A 397 24.82 2.94 -30.59
N THR A 398 24.25 3.75 -29.70
CA THR A 398 22.83 3.77 -29.39
C THR A 398 21.98 4.02 -30.64
N ALA A 399 22.34 5.00 -31.44
CA ALA A 399 21.65 5.31 -32.70
C ALA A 399 21.75 4.15 -33.72
N LYS A 400 22.93 3.55 -33.87
CA LYS A 400 23.12 2.38 -34.74
C LYS A 400 22.22 1.21 -34.32
N THR A 401 22.19 0.88 -33.04
CA THR A 401 21.32 -0.19 -32.51
C THR A 401 19.84 0.09 -32.84
N TYR A 402 19.37 1.30 -32.61
CA TYR A 402 17.99 1.69 -32.91
C TYR A 402 17.64 1.54 -34.40
N PHE A 403 18.49 1.98 -35.30
CA PHE A 403 18.22 1.91 -36.73
C PHE A 403 18.36 0.49 -37.31
N GLN A 404 19.02 -0.43 -36.60
CA GLN A 404 19.10 -1.84 -36.96
C GLN A 404 17.88 -2.65 -36.54
N LEU A 405 17.09 -2.16 -35.56
CA LEU A 405 15.84 -2.81 -35.19
C LEU A 405 14.82 -2.70 -36.32
N THR A 406 14.19 -3.80 -36.67
CA THR A 406 13.17 -3.87 -37.73
C THR A 406 11.75 -3.93 -37.16
N ASP A 407 11.61 -4.59 -36.02
CA ASP A 407 10.31 -4.73 -35.34
C ASP A 407 9.89 -3.44 -34.66
N TYR A 408 8.62 -3.06 -34.80
CA TYR A 408 8.07 -1.84 -34.22
C TYR A 408 8.06 -1.85 -32.68
N LYS A 409 7.74 -3.02 -32.08
CA LYS A 409 7.68 -3.18 -30.61
C LYS A 409 9.08 -3.08 -30.00
N ASP A 410 10.06 -3.70 -30.66
CA ASP A 410 11.48 -3.60 -30.24
C ASP A 410 11.98 -2.17 -30.33
N LYS A 411 11.65 -1.44 -31.41
CA LYS A 411 11.95 -0.01 -31.53
C LYS A 411 11.33 0.82 -30.43
N ALA A 412 10.05 0.61 -30.12
CA ALA A 412 9.34 1.34 -29.08
C ALA A 412 9.92 1.05 -27.71
N ALA A 413 10.21 -0.21 -27.39
CA ALA A 413 10.85 -0.62 -26.13
C ALA A 413 12.24 0.01 -25.98
N PHE A 414 13.05 -0.01 -27.04
CA PHE A 414 14.38 0.57 -27.05
C PHE A 414 14.35 2.10 -26.87
N LEU A 415 13.42 2.80 -27.52
CA LEU A 415 13.22 4.23 -27.36
C LEU A 415 12.81 4.59 -25.94
N ASN A 416 11.86 3.87 -25.35
CA ASN A 416 11.45 4.07 -23.95
C ASN A 416 12.61 3.86 -22.97
N MET A 417 13.36 2.80 -23.12
CA MET A 417 14.54 2.51 -22.29
C MET A 417 15.59 3.62 -22.45
N THR A 418 15.86 4.06 -23.68
CA THR A 418 16.85 5.12 -23.96
C THR A 418 16.38 6.47 -23.42
N ALA A 419 15.10 6.81 -23.57
CA ALA A 419 14.50 8.02 -23.02
C ALA A 419 14.59 8.05 -21.49
N ARG A 420 14.24 6.96 -20.81
CA ARG A 420 14.36 6.81 -19.34
C ARG A 420 15.80 7.07 -18.88
N LYS A 421 16.76 6.45 -19.53
CA LYS A 421 18.19 6.63 -19.19
C LYS A 421 18.65 8.07 -19.39
N THR A 422 18.15 8.74 -20.44
CA THR A 422 18.61 10.05 -20.87
C THR A 422 17.93 11.20 -20.12
N PHE A 423 16.62 11.09 -19.89
CA PHE A 423 15.78 12.15 -19.30
C PHE A 423 15.41 11.90 -17.84
N GLY A 424 15.62 10.70 -17.30
CA GLY A 424 15.28 10.38 -15.92
C GLY A 424 15.77 11.40 -14.88
N PRO A 425 17.04 11.88 -14.93
CA PRO A 425 17.51 12.91 -14.01
C PRO A 425 16.77 14.25 -14.13
N GLU A 426 16.39 14.64 -15.36
CA GLU A 426 15.65 15.88 -15.61
C GLU A 426 14.22 15.82 -15.11
N ILE A 427 13.53 14.69 -15.34
CA ILE A 427 12.18 14.43 -14.84
C ILE A 427 12.18 14.45 -13.31
N ALA A 428 13.19 13.87 -12.68
CA ALA A 428 13.36 13.93 -11.24
C ALA A 428 13.52 15.37 -10.69
N MET A 429 14.15 16.26 -11.46
CA MET A 429 14.27 17.68 -11.11
C MET A 429 12.97 18.47 -11.37
N MET A 430 12.26 18.18 -12.46
CA MET A 430 10.97 18.83 -12.78
C MET A 430 9.93 18.58 -11.68
N GLY A 431 9.83 17.38 -11.16
CA GLY A 431 8.97 17.06 -10.03
C GLY A 431 9.30 17.88 -8.78
N ARG A 432 10.58 18.14 -8.50
CA ARG A 432 11.02 19.02 -7.41
C ARG A 432 10.59 20.46 -7.60
N THR A 433 10.66 20.98 -8.83
CA THR A 433 10.32 22.37 -9.15
C THR A 433 8.82 22.60 -9.05
N GLN A 434 7.98 21.66 -9.51
CA GLN A 434 6.52 21.74 -9.37
C GLN A 434 6.08 21.66 -7.91
N ALA A 435 6.74 20.82 -7.10
CA ALA A 435 6.47 20.73 -5.67
C ALA A 435 6.85 22.01 -4.91
N VAL A 436 7.93 22.70 -5.32
CA VAL A 436 8.34 23.99 -4.76
C VAL A 436 7.39 25.11 -5.17
N SER A 437 6.94 25.15 -6.43
CA SER A 437 5.95 26.14 -6.94
C SER A 437 4.61 25.99 -6.23
N ALA A 438 4.12 24.76 -6.01
CA ALA A 438 2.91 24.49 -5.27
C ALA A 438 3.01 24.90 -3.78
N LYS A 439 4.23 24.85 -3.19
CA LYS A 439 4.48 25.35 -1.82
C LYS A 439 4.52 26.87 -1.72
N MET A 440 4.89 27.58 -2.78
CA MET A 440 5.00 29.05 -2.79
C MET A 440 3.71 29.75 -3.20
N GLY A 441 2.66 29.03 -3.59
CA GLY A 441 1.37 29.63 -3.99
C GLY A 441 1.47 30.47 -5.26
N ILE A 442 2.42 30.17 -6.16
CA ILE A 442 2.62 30.82 -7.46
C ILE A 442 2.05 29.93 -8.56
#